data_7ffa61c877ccb58a9e39c433793fc6b2
#
_entry.id   7ffa61c877ccb58a9e39c433793fc6b2
#
_cell.length_a   1.000
_cell.length_b   1.000
_cell.length_c   1.000
_cell.angle_alpha   90.00
_cell.angle_beta   90.00
_cell.angle_gamma   90.00
#
_symmetry.space_group_name_H-M   'P 1'
#
loop_
_entity.id
_entity.type
_entity.pdbx_description
1 polymer ?
#
loop_
_entity_poly.entity_id
_entity_poly.type
_entity_poly.pdbx_seq_one_letter_code
_entity_poly.pdbx_strand_id
1 'polypeptide(L)'
;NIKNCDAVVVAIGENIEASILCVLHLKNIGVEKIWVKAKSKSHHMILSHLGISKIIHPEEDMGVRIAQSLCYPMVSRYMALEDNHYIVKIEIDEKLQGTRFHQLMDQAPDVKTLLHKRGKDVLYSIDPNLILQVGDILVVEGLVETLRRLSARFKS
;
A
#
# COMPACT_ATOMS: atom_id res chain seq x y z
N ASN A 1 -0.61 32.81 8.56
CA ASN A 1 -0.99 33.19 7.20
C ASN A 1 -1.02 31.93 6.33
N ILE A 2 -2.21 31.52 5.89
CA ILE A 2 -2.43 30.23 5.17
C ILE A 2 -1.67 30.19 3.83
N LYS A 3 -1.37 31.36 3.24
CA LYS A 3 -0.60 31.46 1.98
C LYS A 3 0.85 31.01 2.13
N ASN A 4 1.38 30.97 3.33
CA ASN A 4 2.77 30.60 3.59
C ASN A 4 2.92 29.08 3.91
N CYS A 5 1.82 28.32 3.79
CA CYS A 5 1.85 26.88 3.97
C CYS A 5 2.28 26.19 2.67
N ASP A 6 3.11 25.15 2.76
CA ASP A 6 3.54 24.35 1.61
C ASP A 6 2.38 23.63 0.92
N ALA A 7 1.35 23.29 1.67
CA ALA A 7 0.10 22.70 1.18
C ALA A 7 -1.03 22.93 2.18
N VAL A 8 -2.27 22.98 1.70
CA VAL A 8 -3.48 23.02 2.53
C VAL A 8 -4.32 21.78 2.27
N VAL A 9 -4.74 21.10 3.34
CA VAL A 9 -5.58 19.91 3.24
C VAL A 9 -7.00 20.25 3.68
N VAL A 10 -7.97 20.05 2.79
CA VAL A 10 -9.39 20.17 3.08
C VAL A 10 -9.97 18.79 3.35
N ALA A 11 -10.21 18.46 4.61
CA ALA A 11 -10.69 17.15 5.06
C ALA A 11 -12.16 17.17 5.52
N ILE A 12 -12.98 18.07 4.97
CA ILE A 12 -14.43 18.16 5.27
C ILE A 12 -15.12 16.97 4.61
N GLY A 13 -15.49 15.94 5.41
CA GLY A 13 -16.04 14.68 4.92
C GLY A 13 -17.57 14.68 4.81
N GLU A 14 -18.28 15.36 5.70
CA GLU A 14 -19.73 15.24 5.82
C GLU A 14 -20.51 16.25 4.97
N ASN A 15 -19.94 17.41 4.70
CA ASN A 15 -20.61 18.50 3.98
C ASN A 15 -19.85 18.84 2.69
N ILE A 16 -20.38 18.34 1.56
CA ILE A 16 -19.78 18.55 0.22
C ILE A 16 -19.80 20.04 -0.15
N GLU A 17 -20.87 20.76 0.15
CA GLU A 17 -21.00 22.19 -0.14
C GLU A 17 -19.92 23.00 0.61
N ALA A 18 -19.79 22.77 1.91
CA ALA A 18 -18.75 23.43 2.72
C ALA A 18 -17.34 23.11 2.21
N SER A 19 -17.09 21.86 1.76
CA SER A 19 -15.83 21.46 1.16
C SER A 19 -15.53 22.26 -0.12
N ILE A 20 -16.50 22.36 -1.01
CA ILE A 20 -16.35 23.08 -2.28
C ILE A 20 -16.16 24.58 -2.03
N LEU A 21 -16.94 25.19 -1.15
CA LEU A 21 -16.81 26.61 -0.81
C LEU A 21 -15.45 26.92 -0.17
N CYS A 22 -14.97 26.04 0.70
CA CYS A 22 -13.62 26.15 1.27
C CYS A 22 -12.54 26.13 0.20
N VAL A 23 -12.62 25.19 -0.74
CA VAL A 23 -11.69 25.07 -1.87
C VAL A 23 -11.70 26.34 -2.74
N LEU A 24 -12.88 26.83 -3.09
CA LEU A 24 -13.02 28.07 -3.88
C LEU A 24 -12.39 29.27 -3.15
N HIS A 25 -12.62 29.38 -1.84
CA HIS A 25 -12.01 30.45 -1.06
C HIS A 25 -10.48 30.33 -1.03
N LEU A 26 -9.94 29.15 -0.82
CA LEU A 26 -8.49 28.90 -0.83
C LEU A 26 -7.86 29.26 -2.18
N LYS A 27 -8.51 28.92 -3.29
CA LYS A 27 -8.07 29.30 -4.62
C LYS A 27 -8.10 30.82 -4.82
N ASN A 28 -9.16 31.48 -4.41
CA ASN A 28 -9.31 32.93 -4.54
C ASN A 28 -8.22 33.70 -3.76
N ILE A 29 -7.80 33.20 -2.63
CA ILE A 29 -6.69 33.81 -1.88
C ILE A 29 -5.31 33.38 -2.36
N GLY A 30 -5.20 32.57 -3.43
CA GLY A 30 -3.95 32.22 -4.10
C GLY A 30 -3.18 31.06 -3.46
N VAL A 31 -3.86 30.11 -2.80
CA VAL A 31 -3.21 28.88 -2.33
C VAL A 31 -2.98 27.95 -3.54
N GLU A 32 -1.72 27.60 -3.79
CA GLU A 32 -1.33 26.81 -4.96
C GLU A 32 -1.57 25.31 -4.78
N LYS A 33 -1.16 24.74 -3.63
CA LYS A 33 -1.26 23.30 -3.35
C LYS A 33 -2.41 23.02 -2.41
N ILE A 34 -3.52 22.59 -2.99
CA ILE A 34 -4.73 22.21 -2.23
C ILE A 34 -4.97 20.72 -2.41
N TRP A 35 -5.00 19.96 -1.32
CA TRP A 35 -5.40 18.57 -1.29
C TRP A 35 -6.78 18.46 -0.68
N VAL A 36 -7.66 17.68 -1.28
CA VAL A 36 -9.04 17.61 -0.83
C VAL A 36 -9.48 16.16 -0.67
N LYS A 37 -10.13 15.87 0.46
CA LYS A 37 -10.83 14.61 0.65
C LYS A 37 -12.13 14.63 -0.15
N ALA A 38 -12.29 13.69 -1.09
CA ALA A 38 -13.56 13.49 -1.79
C ALA A 38 -14.42 12.48 -1.04
N LYS A 39 -15.73 12.77 -0.95
CA LYS A 39 -16.74 11.89 -0.34
C LYS A 39 -17.38 10.94 -1.33
N SER A 40 -17.41 11.30 -2.59
CA SER A 40 -18.10 10.55 -3.66
C SER A 40 -17.45 10.81 -5.01
N LYS A 41 -17.79 9.97 -6.01
CA LYS A 41 -17.38 10.17 -7.41
C LYS A 41 -17.85 11.52 -7.96
N SER A 42 -19.07 11.96 -7.63
CA SER A 42 -19.57 13.27 -8.05
C SER A 42 -18.78 14.42 -7.42
N HIS A 43 -18.44 14.30 -6.13
CA HIS A 43 -17.59 15.28 -5.46
C HIS A 43 -16.20 15.32 -6.09
N HIS A 44 -15.60 14.15 -6.39
CA HIS A 44 -14.32 14.06 -7.11
C HIS A 44 -14.37 14.81 -8.44
N MET A 45 -15.42 14.59 -9.25
CA MET A 45 -15.57 15.27 -10.55
C MET A 45 -15.60 16.79 -10.41
N ILE A 46 -16.36 17.31 -9.44
CA ILE A 46 -16.40 18.76 -9.18
C ILE A 46 -15.02 19.28 -8.81
N LEU A 47 -14.33 18.62 -7.89
CA LEU A 47 -12.98 19.01 -7.45
C LEU A 47 -11.96 18.98 -8.60
N SER A 48 -12.07 17.98 -9.50
CA SER A 48 -11.23 17.88 -10.70
C SER A 48 -11.46 19.05 -11.64
N HIS A 49 -12.71 19.43 -11.87
CA HIS A 49 -13.03 20.61 -12.68
C HIS A 49 -12.57 21.93 -12.05
N LEU A 50 -12.48 21.97 -10.72
CA LEU A 50 -11.89 23.10 -9.99
C LEU A 50 -10.36 23.12 -10.07
N GLY A 51 -9.74 22.16 -10.74
CA GLY A 51 -8.28 22.09 -10.91
C GLY A 51 -7.55 21.83 -9.60
N ILE A 52 -8.06 20.94 -8.76
CA ILE A 52 -7.40 20.53 -7.53
C ILE A 52 -6.22 19.61 -7.84
N SER A 53 -5.05 19.93 -7.27
CA SER A 53 -3.79 19.23 -7.51
C SER A 53 -3.80 17.79 -6.99
N LYS A 54 -4.52 17.52 -5.89
CA LYS A 54 -4.63 16.17 -5.32
C LYS A 54 -5.98 15.95 -4.65
N ILE A 55 -6.71 14.96 -5.14
CA ILE A 55 -7.98 14.50 -4.57
C ILE A 55 -7.73 13.13 -3.95
N ILE A 56 -8.12 12.93 -2.70
CA ILE A 56 -7.89 11.71 -1.92
C ILE A 56 -9.20 11.06 -1.52
N HIS A 57 -9.22 9.72 -1.52
CA HIS A 57 -10.36 8.88 -1.14
C HIS A 57 -9.95 7.94 0.00
N PRO A 58 -9.71 8.44 1.22
CA PRO A 58 -9.08 7.65 2.29
C PRO A 58 -9.90 6.44 2.70
N GLU A 59 -11.23 6.50 2.62
CA GLU A 59 -12.10 5.37 2.95
C GLU A 59 -12.02 4.26 1.89
N GLU A 60 -11.97 4.62 0.61
CA GLU A 60 -11.82 3.68 -0.50
C GLU A 60 -10.43 3.02 -0.46
N ASP A 61 -9.38 3.82 -0.31
CA ASP A 61 -8.00 3.34 -0.19
C ASP A 61 -7.85 2.39 1.00
N MET A 62 -8.43 2.73 2.15
CA MET A 62 -8.39 1.88 3.34
C MET A 62 -9.23 0.62 3.15
N GLY A 63 -10.40 0.71 2.52
CA GLY A 63 -11.26 -0.42 2.19
C GLY A 63 -10.54 -1.46 1.33
N VAL A 64 -9.85 -0.99 0.28
CA VAL A 64 -9.01 -1.85 -0.58
C VAL A 64 -7.91 -2.53 0.24
N ARG A 65 -7.22 -1.79 1.11
CA ARG A 65 -6.15 -2.34 1.97
C ARG A 65 -6.67 -3.41 2.93
N ILE A 66 -7.83 -3.18 3.56
CA ILE A 66 -8.44 -4.15 4.46
C ILE A 66 -8.86 -5.40 3.69
N ALA A 67 -9.53 -5.25 2.54
CA ALA A 67 -9.93 -6.37 1.70
C ALA A 67 -8.72 -7.23 1.29
N GLN A 68 -7.63 -6.60 0.92
CA GLN A 68 -6.39 -7.30 0.57
C GLN A 68 -5.76 -8.01 1.77
N SER A 69 -5.76 -7.40 2.96
CA SER A 69 -5.26 -8.04 4.18
C SER A 69 -6.08 -9.29 4.56
N LEU A 70 -7.39 -9.29 4.29
CA LEU A 70 -8.27 -10.45 4.49
C LEU A 70 -8.00 -11.54 3.45
N CYS A 71 -7.77 -11.16 2.19
CA CYS A 71 -7.46 -12.11 1.11
C CYS A 71 -6.05 -12.71 1.24
N TYR A 72 -5.10 -11.94 1.77
CA TYR A 72 -3.68 -12.29 1.86
C TYR A 72 -3.14 -12.09 3.28
N PRO A 73 -3.49 -12.94 4.26
CA PRO A 73 -3.16 -12.75 5.68
C PRO A 73 -1.67 -12.63 5.99
N MET A 74 -0.80 -13.22 5.14
CA MET A 74 0.66 -13.13 5.26
C MET A 74 1.24 -11.81 4.79
N VAL A 75 0.52 -11.11 3.92
CA VAL A 75 0.98 -9.87 3.33
C VAL A 75 0.66 -8.74 4.29
N SER A 76 1.59 -8.39 5.15
CA SER A 76 1.40 -7.30 6.11
C SER A 76 1.41 -5.92 5.43
N ARG A 77 2.07 -5.81 4.28
CA ARG A 77 2.10 -4.60 3.43
C ARG A 77 2.34 -4.99 1.98
N TYR A 78 1.73 -4.25 1.06
CA TYR A 78 1.95 -4.38 -0.38
C TYR A 78 2.09 -2.99 -1.01
N MET A 79 2.80 -2.95 -2.12
CA MET A 79 2.88 -1.80 -3.00
C MET A 79 2.58 -2.30 -4.42
N ALA A 80 1.53 -1.75 -5.03
CA ALA A 80 1.22 -2.04 -6.42
C ALA A 80 2.26 -1.36 -7.31
N LEU A 81 2.76 -2.11 -8.27
CA LEU A 81 3.51 -1.63 -9.42
C LEU A 81 2.58 -1.62 -10.63
N GLU A 82 3.08 -1.22 -11.78
CA GLU A 82 2.33 -1.34 -13.03
C GLU A 82 2.17 -2.82 -13.45
N ASP A 83 1.26 -3.11 -14.38
CA ASP A 83 1.09 -4.43 -15.01
C ASP A 83 0.83 -5.59 -14.05
N ASN A 84 -0.01 -5.35 -13.04
CA ASN A 84 -0.41 -6.39 -12.07
C ASN A 84 0.72 -7.00 -11.23
N HIS A 85 1.87 -6.32 -11.18
CA HIS A 85 3.00 -6.63 -10.31
C HIS A 85 2.85 -5.96 -8.94
N TYR A 86 3.30 -6.67 -7.92
CA TYR A 86 3.24 -6.18 -6.53
C TYR A 86 4.55 -6.47 -5.80
N ILE A 87 4.96 -5.54 -4.97
CA ILE A 87 5.95 -5.77 -3.93
C ILE A 87 5.18 -6.03 -2.64
N VAL A 88 5.48 -7.16 -2.00
CA VAL A 88 4.80 -7.55 -0.76
C VAL A 88 5.81 -7.84 0.34
N LYS A 89 5.44 -7.45 1.56
CA LYS A 89 6.15 -7.82 2.78
C LYS A 89 5.50 -9.07 3.35
N ILE A 90 6.27 -10.14 3.48
CA ILE A 90 5.89 -11.39 4.13
C ILE A 90 6.59 -11.44 5.49
N GLU A 91 5.86 -11.71 6.55
CA GLU A 91 6.41 -11.95 7.88
C GLU A 91 6.32 -13.43 8.18
N ILE A 92 7.46 -14.01 8.58
CA ILE A 92 7.56 -15.44 8.87
C ILE A 92 6.94 -15.71 10.24
N ASP A 93 5.92 -16.54 10.26
CA ASP A 93 5.21 -17.01 11.45
C ASP A 93 5.73 -18.38 11.94
N GLU A 94 5.10 -18.91 12.99
CA GLU A 94 5.46 -20.21 13.58
C GLU A 94 5.31 -21.39 12.59
N LYS A 95 4.42 -21.29 11.61
CA LYS A 95 4.19 -22.36 10.61
C LYS A 95 5.35 -22.50 9.64
N LEU A 96 6.05 -21.40 9.38
CA LEU A 96 7.20 -21.33 8.47
C LEU A 96 8.53 -21.46 9.17
N GLN A 97 8.53 -21.46 10.48
CA GLN A 97 9.75 -21.66 11.27
C GLN A 97 10.45 -22.96 10.88
N GLY A 98 11.74 -22.88 10.63
CA GLY A 98 12.56 -24.05 10.27
C GLY A 98 12.53 -24.42 8.78
N THR A 99 11.66 -23.81 7.98
CA THR A 99 11.65 -24.02 6.52
C THR A 99 12.89 -23.40 5.90
N ARG A 100 13.50 -24.07 4.92
CA ARG A 100 14.61 -23.49 4.15
C ARG A 100 14.09 -22.52 3.11
N PHE A 101 14.81 -21.43 2.91
CA PHE A 101 14.41 -20.36 1.98
C PHE A 101 14.12 -20.89 0.57
N HIS A 102 14.98 -21.76 0.00
CA HIS A 102 14.74 -22.33 -1.32
C HIS A 102 13.45 -23.14 -1.39
N GLN A 103 13.11 -23.92 -0.35
CA GLN A 103 11.87 -24.71 -0.31
C GLN A 103 10.61 -23.85 -0.38
N LEU A 104 10.68 -22.64 0.18
CA LEU A 104 9.61 -21.66 0.07
C LEU A 104 9.54 -21.09 -1.35
N MET A 105 10.68 -20.74 -1.94
CA MET A 105 10.74 -20.04 -3.23
C MET A 105 10.59 -20.96 -4.45
N ASP A 106 11.01 -22.23 -4.36
CA ASP A 106 10.83 -23.23 -5.44
C ASP A 106 9.35 -23.42 -5.82
N GLN A 107 8.44 -23.06 -4.91
CA GLN A 107 7.00 -23.14 -5.12
C GLN A 107 6.42 -21.93 -5.85
N ALA A 108 7.21 -20.89 -6.01
CA ALA A 108 6.84 -19.64 -6.67
C ALA A 108 8.03 -19.10 -7.50
N PRO A 109 8.42 -19.82 -8.57
CA PRO A 109 9.64 -19.50 -9.33
C PRO A 109 9.61 -18.11 -9.97
N ASP A 110 8.40 -17.58 -10.23
CA ASP A 110 8.20 -16.25 -10.80
C ASP A 110 8.22 -15.12 -9.74
N VAL A 111 8.42 -15.47 -8.47
CA VAL A 111 8.54 -14.50 -7.39
C VAL A 111 10.00 -14.21 -7.12
N LYS A 112 10.38 -12.94 -7.22
CA LYS A 112 11.73 -12.48 -6.92
C LYS A 112 11.82 -11.97 -5.50
N THR A 113 12.74 -12.50 -4.72
CA THR A 113 13.02 -11.94 -3.39
C THR A 113 13.96 -10.76 -3.52
N LEU A 114 13.55 -9.63 -2.98
CA LEU A 114 14.29 -8.37 -3.02
C LEU A 114 15.21 -8.24 -1.80
N LEU A 115 14.75 -8.66 -0.62
CA LEU A 115 15.56 -8.68 0.59
C LEU A 115 14.97 -9.63 1.65
N HIS A 116 15.86 -10.05 2.56
CA HIS A 116 15.55 -10.71 3.83
C HIS A 116 16.00 -9.81 4.98
N LYS A 117 15.17 -9.69 6.00
CA LYS A 117 15.50 -8.94 7.22
C LYS A 117 15.28 -9.82 8.45
N ARG A 118 16.30 -9.89 9.30
CA ARG A 118 16.24 -10.53 10.63
C ARG A 118 16.72 -9.53 11.69
N GLY A 119 15.81 -9.11 12.55
CA GLY A 119 16.11 -8.06 13.53
C GLY A 119 16.57 -6.76 12.87
N LYS A 120 17.83 -6.37 13.05
CA LYS A 120 18.44 -5.19 12.42
C LYS A 120 19.17 -5.48 11.11
N ASP A 121 19.47 -6.75 10.84
CA ASP A 121 20.26 -7.17 9.67
C ASP A 121 19.38 -7.26 8.42
N VAL A 122 19.86 -6.71 7.32
CA VAL A 122 19.19 -6.72 6.01
C VAL A 122 20.14 -7.34 4.99
N LEU A 123 19.67 -8.40 4.33
CA LEU A 123 20.41 -9.13 3.30
C LEU A 123 19.67 -9.00 1.96
N TYR A 124 20.39 -8.59 0.93
CA TYR A 124 19.90 -8.49 -0.46
C TYR A 124 20.25 -9.73 -1.28
N SER A 125 21.25 -10.49 -0.85
CA SER A 125 21.59 -11.79 -1.39
C SER A 125 21.34 -12.83 -0.32
N ILE A 126 20.43 -13.76 -0.57
CA ILE A 126 19.95 -14.72 0.41
C ILE A 126 20.52 -16.09 0.09
N ASP A 127 21.13 -16.73 1.09
CA ASP A 127 21.57 -18.12 0.96
C ASP A 127 20.32 -19.01 0.74
N PRO A 128 20.29 -19.82 -0.33
CA PRO A 128 19.20 -20.78 -0.57
C PRO A 128 18.92 -21.72 0.61
N ASN A 129 19.94 -22.02 1.41
CA ASN A 129 19.85 -22.90 2.58
C ASN A 129 19.50 -22.16 3.87
N LEU A 130 19.28 -20.85 3.82
CA LEU A 130 18.88 -20.06 4.99
C LEU A 130 17.65 -20.71 5.64
N ILE A 131 17.74 -20.98 6.94
CA ILE A 131 16.62 -21.46 7.76
C ILE A 131 15.83 -20.24 8.24
N LEU A 132 14.55 -20.19 7.86
CA LEU A 132 13.63 -19.11 8.25
C LEU A 132 13.27 -19.22 9.73
N GLN A 133 13.16 -18.07 10.39
CA GLN A 133 12.82 -17.95 11.82
C GLN A 133 11.60 -17.03 11.97
N VAL A 134 10.84 -17.24 13.04
CA VAL A 134 9.70 -16.36 13.38
C VAL A 134 10.21 -14.92 13.51
N GLY A 135 9.46 -14.00 12.90
CA GLY A 135 9.80 -12.59 12.88
C GLY A 135 10.76 -12.18 11.76
N ASP A 136 11.27 -13.14 10.96
CA ASP A 136 11.96 -12.80 9.71
C ASP A 136 10.99 -12.10 8.76
N ILE A 137 11.52 -11.17 8.00
CA ILE A 137 10.78 -10.43 6.97
C ILE A 137 11.40 -10.72 5.62
N LEU A 138 10.57 -11.19 4.69
CA LEU A 138 10.91 -11.26 3.27
C LEU A 138 10.16 -10.15 2.55
N VAL A 139 10.87 -9.41 1.69
CA VAL A 139 10.25 -8.53 0.72
C VAL A 139 10.41 -9.17 -0.63
N VAL A 140 9.29 -9.46 -1.27
CA VAL A 140 9.25 -10.17 -2.55
C VAL A 140 8.46 -9.38 -3.57
N GLU A 141 8.79 -9.56 -4.85
CA GLU A 141 8.11 -8.98 -6.00
C GLU A 141 7.59 -10.10 -6.89
N GLY A 142 6.38 -9.93 -7.42
CA GLY A 142 5.81 -10.87 -8.37
C GLY A 142 4.40 -10.51 -8.82
N LEU A 143 3.86 -11.31 -9.74
CA LEU A 143 2.48 -11.19 -10.20
C LEU A 143 1.50 -11.56 -9.08
N VAL A 144 0.37 -10.90 -9.04
CA VAL A 144 -0.69 -11.12 -8.03
C VAL A 144 -1.10 -12.59 -7.94
N GLU A 145 -1.21 -13.29 -9.06
CA GLU A 145 -1.63 -14.70 -9.09
C GLU A 145 -0.59 -15.62 -8.45
N THR A 146 0.71 -15.37 -8.68
CA THR A 146 1.79 -16.17 -8.08
C THR A 146 1.92 -15.89 -6.59
N LEU A 147 1.82 -14.63 -6.20
CA LEU A 147 1.81 -14.22 -4.79
C LEU A 147 0.59 -14.80 -4.06
N ARG A 148 -0.56 -14.90 -4.72
CA ARG A 148 -1.77 -15.54 -4.18
C ARG A 148 -1.56 -17.04 -3.94
N ARG A 149 -0.95 -17.75 -4.89
CA ARG A 149 -0.62 -19.18 -4.73
C ARG A 149 0.37 -19.39 -3.58
N LEU A 150 1.37 -18.54 -3.49
CA LEU A 150 2.30 -18.55 -2.37
C LEU A 150 1.55 -18.34 -1.04
N SER A 151 0.65 -17.37 -0.93
CA SER A 151 -0.09 -17.08 0.29
C SER A 151 -1.11 -18.16 0.68
N ALA A 152 -1.70 -18.87 -0.28
CA ALA A 152 -2.72 -19.88 -0.01
C ALA A 152 -2.18 -21.08 0.80
N ARG A 153 -0.88 -21.35 0.71
CA ARG A 153 -0.22 -22.47 1.42
C ARG A 153 0.02 -22.20 2.91
N PHE A 154 -0.13 -20.96 3.32
CA PHE A 154 0.04 -20.57 4.72
C PHE A 154 -1.31 -20.55 5.47
N LYS A 155 -2.41 -20.82 4.75
CA LYS A 155 -3.75 -20.91 5.33
C LYS A 155 -4.12 -22.31 5.85
N SER A 156 -3.34 -23.35 5.52
CA SER A 156 -3.62 -24.74 5.92
C SER A 156 -2.98 -25.11 7.24
#